data_eff69053b4fdacb0135fad7e0788bf39
#
_entry.id   eff69053b4fdacb0135fad7e0788bf39
#
_cell.length_a   1.000
_cell.length_b   1.000
_cell.length_c   1.000
_cell.angle_alpha   90.00
_cell.angle_beta   90.00
_cell.angle_gamma   90.00
#
_symmetry.space_group_name_H-M   'P 1'
#
loop_
_entity.id
_entity.type
_entity.pdbx_description
1 polymer ?
#
loop_
_entity_poly.entity_id
_entity_poly.type
_entity_poly.pdbx_seq_one_letter_code
_entity_poly.pdbx_strand_id
1 'polypeptide(L)'
;GIVTNKVEFFAHPLLQQLGLAQRCAITVGGDTTANPKPAPDPLLYAAKAINVAPEACLYVGDDLRDVQAARAAGMTSVAVRWGYLGDGPPIERWNAHYIVKTAKDLHDLLESIC
;
A
#
# COMPACT_ATOMS: atom_id res chain seq x y z
N GLY A 1 -5.38 3.65 5.70
CA GLY A 1 -5.89 4.01 4.37
C GLY A 1 -5.62 2.95 3.32
N ILE A 2 -6.31 3.04 2.22
CA ILE A 2 -6.19 2.12 1.09
C ILE A 2 -5.75 2.88 -0.15
N VAL A 3 -4.71 2.38 -0.83
CA VAL A 3 -4.22 2.91 -2.10
C VAL A 3 -4.21 1.78 -3.12
N THR A 4 -4.93 1.96 -4.23
CA THR A 4 -5.06 0.95 -5.28
C THR A 4 -4.92 1.58 -6.66
N ASN A 5 -4.45 0.80 -7.65
CA ASN A 5 -4.47 1.24 -9.05
C ASN A 5 -5.86 1.08 -9.70
N LYS A 6 -6.81 0.42 -9.02
CA LYS A 6 -8.20 0.35 -9.47
C LYS A 6 -8.80 1.76 -9.44
N VAL A 7 -9.48 2.17 -10.52
CA VAL A 7 -10.09 3.51 -10.59
C VAL A 7 -11.15 3.69 -9.50
N GLU A 8 -11.36 4.93 -9.05
CA GLU A 8 -12.28 5.24 -7.94
C GLU A 8 -13.69 4.71 -8.18
N PHE A 9 -14.17 4.76 -9.42
CA PHE A 9 -15.49 4.29 -9.79
C PHE A 9 -15.74 2.84 -9.36
N PHE A 10 -14.70 1.98 -9.40
CA PHE A 10 -14.79 0.59 -8.99
C PHE A 10 -14.35 0.36 -7.56
N ALA A 11 -13.39 1.14 -7.07
CA ALA A 11 -12.82 0.95 -5.74
C ALA A 11 -13.82 1.27 -4.63
N HIS A 12 -14.53 2.39 -4.72
CA HIS A 12 -15.45 2.81 -3.67
C HIS A 12 -16.61 1.83 -3.46
N PRO A 13 -17.34 1.38 -4.51
CA PRO A 13 -18.40 0.37 -4.32
C PRO A 13 -17.88 -0.94 -3.75
N LEU A 14 -16.70 -1.39 -4.19
CA LEU A 14 -16.10 -2.62 -3.68
C LEU A 14 -15.81 -2.53 -2.18
N LEU A 15 -15.23 -1.42 -1.73
CA LEU A 15 -14.92 -1.21 -0.32
C LEU A 15 -16.19 -1.12 0.52
N GLN A 16 -17.25 -0.51 0.00
CA GLN A 16 -18.55 -0.46 0.68
C GLN A 16 -19.12 -1.87 0.86
N GLN A 17 -19.04 -2.71 -0.18
CA GLN A 17 -19.48 -4.10 -0.11
C GLN A 17 -18.73 -4.90 0.93
N LEU A 18 -17.43 -4.67 1.06
CA LEU A 18 -16.57 -5.37 2.02
C LEU A 18 -16.68 -4.79 3.44
N GLY A 19 -17.41 -3.68 3.64
CA GLY A 19 -17.52 -3.01 4.92
C GLY A 19 -16.26 -2.27 5.33
N LEU A 20 -15.34 -2.03 4.41
CA LEU A 20 -14.06 -1.38 4.69
C LEU A 20 -14.10 0.14 4.52
N ALA A 21 -15.05 0.66 3.75
CA ALA A 21 -15.10 2.10 3.45
C ALA A 21 -15.22 2.95 4.72
N GLN A 22 -15.97 2.48 5.71
CA GLN A 22 -16.17 3.19 6.97
C GLN A 22 -14.97 3.10 7.91
N ARG A 23 -14.07 2.14 7.67
CA ARG A 23 -12.88 1.88 8.51
C ARG A 23 -11.62 2.52 7.95
N CYS A 24 -11.70 3.12 6.79
CA CYS A 24 -10.57 3.75 6.13
C CYS A 24 -10.64 5.27 6.25
N ALA A 25 -9.54 5.90 6.67
CA ALA A 25 -9.43 7.35 6.72
C ALA A 25 -9.41 7.96 5.32
N ILE A 26 -8.83 7.26 4.35
CA ILE A 26 -8.71 7.72 2.96
C ILE A 26 -8.66 6.51 2.01
N THR A 27 -9.29 6.65 0.85
CA THR A 27 -9.18 5.70 -0.25
C THR A 27 -8.68 6.44 -1.48
N VAL A 28 -7.57 5.97 -2.07
CA VAL A 28 -6.97 6.56 -3.27
C VAL A 28 -7.04 5.54 -4.40
N GLY A 29 -7.72 5.90 -5.48
CA GLY A 29 -7.83 5.06 -6.68
C GLY A 29 -6.73 5.35 -7.69
N GLY A 30 -6.70 4.57 -8.77
CA GLY A 30 -5.70 4.72 -9.82
C GLY A 30 -5.79 6.04 -10.59
N ASP A 31 -6.95 6.68 -10.55
CA ASP A 31 -7.22 7.97 -11.22
C ASP A 31 -7.31 9.16 -10.26
N THR A 32 -7.10 8.96 -8.96
CA THR A 32 -7.14 10.03 -7.96
C THR A 32 -6.00 11.02 -8.14
N THR A 33 -4.83 10.54 -8.54
CA THR A 33 -3.64 11.35 -8.79
C THR A 33 -3.23 11.27 -10.26
N ALA A 34 -2.33 12.17 -10.68
CA ALA A 34 -1.87 12.22 -12.07
C ALA A 34 -1.21 10.92 -12.53
N ASN A 35 -0.49 10.25 -11.63
CA ASN A 35 0.24 9.01 -11.94
C ASN A 35 -0.09 7.94 -10.92
N PRO A 36 -0.48 6.71 -11.38
CA PRO A 36 -0.71 5.58 -10.46
C PRO A 36 0.62 4.96 -10.01
N LYS A 37 0.56 3.99 -9.08
CA LYS A 37 1.74 3.20 -8.71
C LYS A 37 2.34 2.54 -9.97
N PRO A 38 3.64 2.46 -10.12
CA PRO A 38 4.71 2.63 -9.13
C PRO A 38 5.14 4.06 -8.82
N ALA A 39 4.47 5.08 -9.37
CA ALA A 39 4.76 6.46 -8.99
C ALA A 39 4.39 6.70 -7.52
N PRO A 40 5.09 7.60 -6.82
CA PRO A 40 4.79 7.86 -5.40
C PRO A 40 3.54 8.72 -5.20
N ASP A 41 2.98 9.31 -6.26
CA ASP A 41 1.87 10.26 -6.20
C ASP A 41 0.70 9.79 -5.33
N PRO A 42 0.16 8.54 -5.53
CA PRO A 42 -0.98 8.10 -4.72
C PRO A 42 -0.65 7.98 -3.24
N LEU A 43 0.54 7.52 -2.90
CA LEU A 43 0.96 7.35 -1.51
C LEU A 43 1.19 8.71 -0.83
N LEU A 44 1.79 9.65 -1.53
CA LEU A 44 1.99 11.01 -1.04
C LEU A 44 0.66 11.73 -0.84
N TYR A 45 -0.29 11.53 -1.76
CA TYR A 45 -1.64 12.06 -1.64
C TYR A 45 -2.32 11.52 -0.38
N ALA A 46 -2.25 10.20 -0.16
CA ALA A 46 -2.86 9.56 1.00
C ALA A 46 -2.25 10.08 2.31
N ALA A 47 -0.93 10.16 2.40
CA ALA A 47 -0.24 10.66 3.58
C ALA A 47 -0.64 12.10 3.90
N LYS A 48 -0.71 12.95 2.88
CA LYS A 48 -1.12 14.35 3.04
C LYS A 48 -2.57 14.45 3.52
N ALA A 49 -3.45 13.61 2.97
CA ALA A 49 -4.87 13.63 3.31
C ALA A 49 -5.12 13.28 4.79
N ILE A 50 -4.30 12.40 5.36
CA ILE A 50 -4.39 12.03 6.78
C ILE A 50 -3.43 12.84 7.67
N ASN A 51 -2.72 13.78 7.09
CA ASN A 51 -1.81 14.69 7.79
C ASN A 51 -0.68 13.95 8.55
N VAL A 52 -0.08 12.97 7.88
CA VAL A 52 1.06 12.21 8.42
C VAL A 52 2.24 12.33 7.47
N ALA A 53 3.43 12.59 7.98
CA ALA A 53 4.63 12.67 7.16
C ALA A 53 4.94 11.30 6.53
N PRO A 54 5.39 11.24 5.26
CA PRO A 54 5.72 9.96 4.62
C PRO A 54 6.69 9.10 5.43
N GLU A 55 7.68 9.72 6.08
CA GLU A 55 8.67 9.01 6.89
C GLU A 55 8.04 8.30 8.10
N ALA A 56 6.86 8.73 8.52
CA ALA A 56 6.10 8.12 9.62
C ALA A 56 5.05 7.12 9.11
N CYS A 57 4.99 6.86 7.80
CA CYS A 57 4.04 5.95 7.19
C CYS A 57 4.69 4.61 6.87
N LEU A 58 3.87 3.57 6.97
CA LEU A 58 4.24 2.22 6.57
C LEU A 58 3.27 1.79 5.46
N TYR A 59 3.79 1.31 4.35
CA TYR A 59 2.98 0.87 3.23
C TYR A 59 3.11 -0.64 3.02
N VAL A 60 1.98 -1.32 3.05
CA VAL A 60 1.91 -2.79 2.91
C VAL A 60 1.34 -3.12 1.54
N GLY A 61 2.03 -3.96 0.78
CA GLY A 61 1.58 -4.36 -0.55
C GLY A 61 2.07 -5.73 -0.96
N ASP A 62 1.51 -6.24 -2.05
CA ASP A 62 1.78 -7.58 -2.57
C ASP A 62 2.41 -7.58 -3.97
N ASP A 63 2.79 -6.42 -4.48
CA ASP A 63 3.31 -6.25 -5.84
C ASP A 63 4.58 -5.41 -5.79
N LEU A 64 5.48 -5.64 -6.74
CA LEU A 64 6.70 -4.83 -6.89
C LEU A 64 6.40 -3.34 -6.99
N ARG A 65 5.31 -2.97 -7.67
CA ARG A 65 4.89 -1.56 -7.82
C ARG A 65 4.61 -0.91 -6.47
N ASP A 66 4.10 -1.67 -5.49
CA ASP A 66 3.84 -1.17 -4.15
C ASP A 66 5.13 -0.80 -3.44
N VAL A 67 6.14 -1.66 -3.54
CA VAL A 67 7.45 -1.41 -2.93
C VAL A 67 8.13 -0.21 -3.59
N GLN A 68 8.08 -0.14 -4.93
CA GLN A 68 8.68 0.96 -5.67
C GLN A 68 8.03 2.30 -5.30
N ALA A 69 6.70 2.34 -5.22
CA ALA A 69 5.96 3.55 -4.85
C ALA A 69 6.27 3.98 -3.40
N ALA A 70 6.32 3.02 -2.48
CA ALA A 70 6.62 3.31 -1.07
C ALA A 70 8.02 3.90 -0.92
N ARG A 71 9.01 3.30 -1.58
CA ARG A 71 10.39 3.79 -1.50
C ARG A 71 10.53 5.17 -2.14
N ALA A 72 9.88 5.40 -3.27
CA ALA A 72 9.90 6.71 -3.93
C ALA A 72 9.20 7.79 -3.08
N ALA A 73 8.21 7.40 -2.28
CA ALA A 73 7.50 8.31 -1.38
C ALA A 73 8.22 8.55 -0.05
N GLY A 74 9.28 7.80 0.25
CA GLY A 74 10.00 7.90 1.52
C GLY A 74 9.31 7.15 2.66
N MET A 75 8.45 6.19 2.34
CA MET A 75 7.74 5.36 3.32
C MET A 75 8.47 4.05 3.58
N THR A 76 8.24 3.46 4.76
CA THR A 76 8.68 2.09 5.04
C THR A 76 7.81 1.11 4.28
N SER A 77 8.41 0.21 3.49
CA SER A 77 7.68 -0.76 2.67
C SER A 77 7.68 -2.15 3.30
N VAL A 78 6.52 -2.79 3.28
CA VAL A 78 6.33 -4.18 3.72
C VAL A 78 5.73 -4.95 2.56
N ALA A 79 6.42 -5.99 2.10
CA ALA A 79 5.91 -6.87 1.06
C ALA A 79 5.31 -8.12 1.71
N VAL A 80 4.13 -8.53 1.23
CA VAL A 80 3.43 -9.71 1.75
C VAL A 80 3.46 -10.83 0.71
N ARG A 81 3.66 -12.07 1.18
CA ARG A 81 3.80 -13.23 0.29
C ARG A 81 2.49 -13.84 -0.15
N TRP A 82 1.38 -13.54 0.51
CA TRP A 82 0.10 -14.20 0.19
C TRP A 82 -0.63 -13.60 -1.00
N GLY A 83 -0.11 -12.52 -1.60
CA GLY A 83 -0.71 -11.88 -2.76
C GLY A 83 -0.28 -12.51 -4.08
N TYR A 84 -0.64 -11.84 -5.19
CA TYR A 84 -0.27 -12.27 -6.53
C TYR A 84 1.19 -11.91 -6.83
N LEU A 85 2.03 -12.94 -7.01
CA LEU A 85 3.46 -12.73 -7.25
C LEU A 85 3.82 -12.60 -8.74
N GLY A 86 2.97 -13.06 -9.65
CA GLY A 86 3.18 -12.94 -11.10
C GLY A 86 4.47 -13.55 -11.62
N ASP A 87 4.88 -13.13 -12.82
CA ASP A 87 6.09 -13.60 -13.50
C ASP A 87 7.28 -12.67 -13.30
N GLY A 88 7.16 -11.66 -12.46
CA GLY A 88 8.21 -10.69 -12.20
C GLY A 88 9.33 -11.23 -11.31
N PRO A 89 10.26 -10.36 -10.89
CA PRO A 89 11.34 -10.75 -9.99
C PRO A 89 10.80 -11.36 -8.69
N PRO A 90 11.54 -12.27 -8.04
CA PRO A 90 11.12 -12.81 -6.76
C PRO A 90 11.03 -11.70 -5.69
N ILE A 91 10.13 -11.90 -4.73
CA ILE A 91 9.83 -10.91 -3.68
C ILE A 91 11.10 -10.45 -2.93
N GLU A 92 12.07 -11.33 -2.78
CA GLU A 92 13.34 -11.01 -2.12
C GLU A 92 14.15 -9.95 -2.85
N ARG A 93 13.88 -9.74 -4.14
CA ARG A 93 14.57 -8.75 -4.98
C ARG A 93 13.79 -7.44 -5.12
N TRP A 94 12.63 -7.32 -4.48
CA TRP A 94 11.84 -6.07 -4.56
C TRP A 94 12.44 -4.93 -3.73
N ASN A 95 13.37 -5.24 -2.85
CA ASN A 95 14.03 -4.25 -2.00
C ASN A 95 13.06 -3.61 -0.99
N ALA A 96 12.10 -4.39 -0.50
CA ALA A 96 11.23 -3.97 0.59
C ALA A 96 12.02 -3.94 1.91
N HIS A 97 11.60 -3.08 2.83
CA HIS A 97 12.21 -3.02 4.15
C HIS A 97 11.90 -4.28 4.96
N TYR A 98 10.70 -4.82 4.80
CA TYR A 98 10.25 -6.05 5.48
C TYR A 98 9.50 -6.94 4.51
N ILE A 99 9.60 -8.26 4.71
CA ILE A 99 8.85 -9.26 3.98
C ILE A 99 8.15 -10.15 5.01
N VAL A 100 6.83 -10.30 4.90
CA VAL A 100 6.04 -11.13 5.82
C VAL A 100 5.31 -12.21 5.04
N LYS A 101 5.12 -13.38 5.65
CA LYS A 101 4.51 -14.54 5.01
C LYS A 101 3.02 -14.67 5.31
N THR A 102 2.59 -14.28 6.51
CA THR A 102 1.22 -14.46 6.97
C THR A 102 0.67 -13.18 7.57
N ALA A 103 -0.66 -13.13 7.70
CA ALA A 103 -1.32 -12.00 8.36
C ALA A 103 -0.87 -11.87 9.82
N LYS A 104 -0.60 -13.00 10.49
CA LYS A 104 -0.08 -12.98 11.85
C LYS A 104 1.30 -12.34 11.91
N ASP A 105 2.17 -12.69 10.97
CA ASP A 105 3.51 -12.09 10.88
C ASP A 105 3.42 -10.58 10.68
N LEU A 106 2.49 -10.11 9.86
CA LEU A 106 2.25 -8.69 9.67
C LEU A 106 1.79 -8.03 10.97
N HIS A 107 0.85 -8.64 11.66
CA HIS A 107 0.34 -8.13 12.94
C HIS A 107 1.49 -8.01 13.97
N ASP A 108 2.31 -9.06 14.08
CA ASP A 108 3.44 -9.07 15.01
C ASP A 108 4.46 -7.97 14.66
N LEU A 109 4.73 -7.78 13.37
CA LEU A 109 5.61 -6.70 12.90
C LEU A 109 5.06 -5.33 13.29
N LEU A 110 3.78 -5.09 13.05
CA LEU A 110 3.14 -3.81 13.37
C LEU A 110 3.20 -3.52 14.86
N GLU A 111 2.99 -4.52 15.71
CA GLU A 111 3.10 -4.35 17.15
C GLU A 111 4.52 -4.04 17.60
N SER A 112 5.54 -4.57 16.90
CA SER A 112 6.94 -4.37 17.28
C SER A 112 7.47 -2.98 16.91
N ILE A 113 6.90 -2.33 15.89
CA ILE A 113 7.38 -1.04 15.37
C ILE A 113 6.44 0.13 15.65
N CYS A 114 5.24 -0.13 16.16
CA CYS A 114 4.26 0.93 16.50
C CYS A 114 4.14 1.19 18.00
#